data_99865a4311c52c591129cabd5f8f2c4f
#
_entry.id   99865a4311c52c591129cabd5f8f2c4f
#
_cell.length_a   1.000
_cell.length_b   1.000
_cell.length_c   1.000
_cell.angle_alpha   90.00
_cell.angle_beta   90.00
_cell.angle_gamma   90.00
#
_symmetry.space_group_name_H-M   'P 1'
#
loop_
_entity.id
_entity.type
_entity.pdbx_description
1 polymer ?
#
loop_
_entity_poly.entity_id
_entity_poly.type
_entity_poly.pdbx_seq_one_letter_code
_entity_poly.pdbx_strand_id
1 'polypeptide(L)'
;MALSKIDVANMLTGVTPVANGGTALSSGFTNGKIGQVLQSENNSQTTISSTSYGSISLSQAITPSASSSKVLIMGYVKYSIGTTNTDRGFGLRIRRDSTAIQTSTTLYDAYHKSTNSDFIDGGRFPFMYIDSPSSTSAITYSARIGCW
;
A
#
# COMPACT_ATOMS: atom_id res chain seq x y z
N MET A 1 24.65 -50.47 10.04
CA MET A 1 24.27 -49.53 11.11
C MET A 1 23.26 -48.56 10.58
N ALA A 2 22.02 -48.57 11.07
CA ALA A 2 21.03 -47.60 10.67
C ALA A 2 21.40 -46.26 11.34
N LEU A 3 21.55 -45.21 10.54
CA LEU A 3 21.69 -43.85 11.03
C LEU A 3 20.40 -43.46 11.78
N SER A 4 20.51 -43.25 13.10
CA SER A 4 19.39 -42.72 13.88
C SER A 4 18.98 -41.37 13.30
N LYS A 5 17.69 -41.14 13.19
CA LYS A 5 17.18 -39.82 12.83
C LYS A 5 17.66 -38.80 13.84
N ILE A 6 18.39 -37.77 13.40
CA ILE A 6 18.75 -36.63 14.22
C ILE A 6 17.46 -35.82 14.46
N ASP A 7 17.06 -35.72 15.72
CA ASP A 7 15.95 -34.83 16.10
C ASP A 7 16.46 -33.39 16.18
N VAL A 8 16.24 -32.63 15.11
CA VAL A 8 16.69 -31.25 14.98
C VAL A 8 16.06 -30.34 16.05
N ALA A 9 14.90 -30.69 16.57
CA ALA A 9 14.21 -29.88 17.58
C ALA A 9 14.96 -29.89 18.93
N ASN A 10 15.66 -30.99 19.24
CA ASN A 10 16.36 -31.16 20.51
C ASN A 10 17.88 -30.98 20.44
N MET A 11 18.45 -30.89 19.24
CA MET A 11 19.91 -30.86 19.07
C MET A 11 20.46 -29.53 18.56
N LEU A 12 19.62 -28.61 18.10
CA LEU A 12 20.04 -27.30 17.62
C LEU A 12 19.60 -26.22 18.60
N THR A 13 20.58 -25.63 19.27
CA THR A 13 20.39 -24.40 20.03
C THR A 13 20.86 -23.21 19.19
N GLY A 14 19.98 -22.20 19.02
CA GLY A 14 20.30 -21.02 18.23
C GLY A 14 19.81 -21.09 16.78
N VAL A 15 20.39 -20.26 15.92
CA VAL A 15 19.99 -20.11 14.51
C VAL A 15 20.76 -21.10 13.65
N THR A 16 20.05 -21.92 12.88
CA THR A 16 20.69 -22.75 11.85
C THR A 16 21.34 -21.87 10.79
N PRO A 17 22.65 -21.99 10.50
CA PRO A 17 23.31 -21.23 9.45
C PRO A 17 22.65 -21.46 8.08
N VAL A 18 22.65 -20.44 7.22
CA VAL A 18 22.09 -20.53 5.85
C VAL A 18 22.76 -21.64 5.05
N ALA A 19 24.07 -21.87 5.23
CA ALA A 19 24.80 -22.94 4.58
C ALA A 19 24.29 -24.35 4.92
N ASN A 20 23.57 -24.52 6.01
CA ASN A 20 22.96 -25.76 6.46
C ASN A 20 21.43 -25.77 6.28
N GLY A 21 20.91 -24.95 5.39
CA GLY A 21 19.48 -24.84 5.11
C GLY A 21 18.68 -23.98 6.07
N GLY A 22 19.33 -23.27 6.99
CA GLY A 22 18.67 -22.32 7.88
C GLY A 22 18.30 -21.01 7.18
N THR A 23 17.31 -20.31 7.72
CA THR A 23 16.89 -19.00 7.22
C THR A 23 17.72 -17.84 7.78
N ALA A 24 18.67 -18.13 8.69
CA ALA A 24 19.41 -17.16 9.48
C ALA A 24 18.50 -16.23 10.35
N LEU A 25 17.28 -16.67 10.62
CA LEU A 25 16.32 -15.91 11.43
C LEU A 25 16.23 -16.53 12.83
N SER A 26 16.56 -15.77 13.86
CA SER A 26 16.41 -16.19 15.26
C SER A 26 15.00 -15.96 15.80
N SER A 27 14.28 -15.00 15.22
CA SER A 27 12.89 -14.66 15.58
C SER A 27 12.29 -13.79 14.48
N GLY A 28 11.46 -14.37 13.62
CA GLY A 28 10.80 -13.61 12.58
C GLY A 28 11.75 -12.96 11.57
N PHE A 29 11.35 -11.87 10.96
CA PHE A 29 12.12 -11.17 9.94
C PHE A 29 13.11 -10.19 10.56
N THR A 30 14.37 -10.25 10.11
CA THR A 30 15.39 -9.25 10.47
C THR A 30 15.21 -7.97 9.63
N ASN A 31 15.77 -6.86 10.12
CA ASN A 31 15.74 -5.58 9.41
C ASN A 31 16.20 -5.74 7.95
N GLY A 32 15.47 -5.13 7.04
CA GLY A 32 15.75 -5.14 5.60
C GLY A 32 15.16 -6.33 4.82
N LYS A 33 14.43 -7.25 5.45
CA LYS A 33 13.72 -8.33 4.76
C LYS A 33 12.23 -7.99 4.62
N ILE A 34 11.65 -8.39 3.47
CA ILE A 34 10.22 -8.30 3.24
C ILE A 34 9.55 -9.43 4.05
N GLY A 35 8.76 -9.05 5.05
CA GLY A 35 8.07 -10.00 5.94
C GLY A 35 6.73 -10.46 5.41
N GLN A 36 6.01 -9.58 4.71
CA GLN A 36 4.66 -9.84 4.24
C GLN A 36 4.42 -9.05 2.96
N VAL A 37 3.78 -9.67 1.98
CA VAL A 37 3.31 -9.02 0.74
C VAL A 37 1.83 -9.32 0.60
N LEU A 38 1.03 -8.26 0.50
CA LEU A 38 -0.43 -8.35 0.33
C LEU A 38 -0.84 -7.49 -0.87
N GLN A 39 -1.88 -7.91 -1.56
CA GLN A 39 -2.42 -7.23 -2.72
C GLN A 39 -3.91 -6.99 -2.54
N SER A 40 -4.37 -5.84 -2.99
CA SER A 40 -5.79 -5.51 -3.13
C SER A 40 -6.00 -4.85 -4.48
N GLU A 41 -7.10 -5.16 -5.12
CA GLU A 41 -7.52 -4.51 -6.37
C GLU A 41 -9.01 -4.18 -6.33
N ASN A 42 -9.39 -3.15 -7.07
CA ASN A 42 -10.78 -2.82 -7.35
C ASN A 42 -10.91 -2.51 -8.84
N ASN A 43 -11.66 -3.36 -9.55
CA ASN A 43 -11.92 -3.24 -10.98
C ASN A 43 -13.28 -2.56 -11.28
N SER A 44 -14.02 -2.15 -10.24
CA SER A 44 -15.27 -1.44 -10.39
C SER A 44 -15.02 0.06 -10.58
N GLN A 45 -15.74 0.66 -11.51
CA GLN A 45 -15.69 2.10 -11.70
C GLN A 45 -16.36 2.82 -10.52
N THR A 46 -15.70 3.86 -10.02
CA THR A 46 -16.25 4.76 -9.00
C THR A 46 -16.20 6.19 -9.53
N THR A 47 -17.34 6.87 -9.54
CA THR A 47 -17.42 8.29 -9.92
C THR A 47 -17.25 9.15 -8.68
N ILE A 48 -16.30 10.08 -8.72
CA ILE A 48 -16.04 11.06 -7.66
C ILE A 48 -16.26 12.45 -8.25
N SER A 49 -17.18 13.21 -7.69
CA SER A 49 -17.51 14.58 -8.10
C SER A 49 -17.40 15.60 -6.95
N SER A 50 -16.81 15.19 -5.83
CA SER A 50 -16.71 15.99 -4.61
C SER A 50 -15.25 16.34 -4.31
N THR A 51 -15.04 17.53 -3.77
CA THR A 51 -13.74 17.95 -3.20
C THR A 51 -13.40 17.20 -1.91
N SER A 52 -14.38 16.56 -1.28
CA SER A 52 -14.14 15.68 -0.14
C SER A 52 -13.58 14.34 -0.64
N TYR A 53 -12.54 13.85 0.04
CA TYR A 53 -11.88 12.59 -0.31
C TYR A 53 -12.79 11.37 -0.10
N GLY A 54 -13.39 10.89 -1.17
CA GLY A 54 -14.24 9.70 -1.23
C GLY A 54 -13.45 8.39 -1.30
N SER A 55 -14.09 7.29 -0.90
CA SER A 55 -13.51 5.96 -1.04
C SER A 55 -13.56 5.51 -2.50
N ILE A 56 -12.48 4.89 -2.96
CA ILE A 56 -12.42 4.20 -4.24
C ILE A 56 -12.41 2.67 -4.05
N SER A 57 -12.83 2.19 -2.88
CA SER A 57 -12.91 0.76 -2.53
C SER A 57 -11.57 0.01 -2.71
N LEU A 58 -10.45 0.73 -2.58
CA LEU A 58 -9.12 0.15 -2.59
C LEU A 58 -8.57 0.20 -1.16
N SER A 59 -8.52 -0.97 -0.52
CA SER A 59 -8.05 -1.09 0.86
C SER A 59 -7.46 -2.47 1.12
N GLN A 60 -6.47 -2.52 2.01
CA GLN A 60 -5.82 -3.75 2.43
C GLN A 60 -5.46 -3.67 3.92
N ALA A 61 -5.82 -4.72 4.65
CA ALA A 61 -5.36 -4.88 6.03
C ALA A 61 -4.03 -5.63 6.08
N ILE A 62 -3.15 -5.21 6.99
CA ILE A 62 -1.87 -5.85 7.29
C ILE A 62 -1.65 -5.86 8.80
N THR A 63 -1.00 -6.91 9.32
CA THR A 63 -0.60 -7.00 10.73
C THR A 63 0.92 -7.01 10.80
N PRO A 64 1.56 -5.90 11.19
CA PRO A 64 3.01 -5.85 11.30
C PRO A 64 3.52 -6.81 12.38
N SER A 65 4.65 -7.47 12.13
CA SER A 65 5.26 -8.42 13.07
C SER A 65 6.02 -7.77 14.23
N ALA A 66 6.37 -6.49 14.09
CA ALA A 66 7.06 -5.71 15.12
C ALA A 66 6.63 -4.25 15.05
N SER A 67 6.69 -3.52 16.17
CA SER A 67 6.39 -2.08 16.22
C SER A 67 7.40 -1.24 15.42
N SER A 68 8.59 -1.77 15.15
CA SER A 68 9.60 -1.15 14.28
C SER A 68 9.39 -1.44 12.79
N SER A 69 8.40 -2.29 12.42
CA SER A 69 8.10 -2.60 11.02
C SER A 69 7.70 -1.35 10.24
N LYS A 70 8.13 -1.33 8.98
CA LYS A 70 7.67 -0.33 8.00
C LYS A 70 6.78 -0.99 6.98
N VAL A 71 5.80 -0.25 6.49
CA VAL A 71 4.85 -0.71 5.46
C VAL A 71 5.08 0.12 4.21
N LEU A 72 5.51 -0.54 3.13
CA LEU A 72 5.54 0.06 1.81
C LEU A 72 4.16 -0.11 1.17
N ILE A 73 3.52 1.00 0.87
CA ILE A 73 2.25 1.07 0.14
C ILE A 73 2.58 1.58 -1.26
N MET A 74 2.29 0.77 -2.27
CA MET A 74 2.54 1.14 -3.67
C MET A 74 1.42 0.63 -4.56
N GLY A 75 1.14 1.38 -5.62
CA GLY A 75 0.09 0.99 -6.54
C GLY A 75 -0.13 2.03 -7.63
N TYR A 76 -1.24 1.91 -8.32
CA TYR A 76 -1.71 2.92 -9.25
C TYR A 76 -3.25 3.00 -9.23
N VAL A 77 -3.75 4.16 -9.57
CA VAL A 77 -5.17 4.39 -9.84
C VAL A 77 -5.32 4.65 -11.34
N LYS A 78 -6.19 3.88 -11.99
CA LYS A 78 -6.64 4.19 -13.35
C LYS A 78 -7.75 5.23 -13.23
N TYR A 79 -7.63 6.33 -13.95
CA TYR A 79 -8.61 7.42 -13.90
C TYR A 79 -9.06 7.84 -15.28
N SER A 80 -10.22 8.49 -15.30
CA SER A 80 -10.73 9.25 -16.43
C SER A 80 -11.34 10.54 -15.90
N ILE A 81 -10.90 11.69 -16.41
CA ILE A 81 -11.44 13.01 -16.08
C ILE A 81 -12.27 13.47 -17.27
N GLY A 82 -13.58 13.64 -17.06
CA GLY A 82 -14.45 14.27 -18.03
C GLY A 82 -14.65 15.74 -17.67
N THR A 83 -14.51 16.64 -18.63
CA THR A 83 -14.73 18.07 -18.43
C THR A 83 -15.62 18.65 -19.51
N THR A 84 -16.44 19.62 -19.10
CA THR A 84 -17.26 20.45 -19.98
C THR A 84 -16.92 21.90 -19.68
N ASN A 85 -15.99 22.49 -20.43
CA ASN A 85 -15.55 23.88 -20.28
C ASN A 85 -15.07 24.31 -18.86
N THR A 86 -14.59 23.38 -18.05
CA THR A 86 -14.09 23.68 -16.71
C THR A 86 -12.80 22.93 -16.43
N ASP A 87 -11.91 23.59 -15.71
CA ASP A 87 -10.70 22.95 -15.20
C ASP A 87 -11.07 21.85 -14.19
N ARG A 88 -10.43 20.70 -14.28
CA ARG A 88 -10.68 19.56 -13.42
C ARG A 88 -9.38 18.88 -13.03
N GLY A 89 -9.37 18.35 -11.82
CA GLY A 89 -8.26 17.56 -11.35
C GLY A 89 -8.66 16.66 -10.19
N PHE A 90 -7.78 15.78 -9.80
CA PHE A 90 -7.99 14.98 -8.58
C PHE A 90 -6.72 14.96 -7.72
N GLY A 91 -6.92 14.77 -6.43
CA GLY A 91 -5.86 14.51 -5.47
C GLY A 91 -6.05 13.15 -4.82
N LEU A 92 -4.93 12.46 -4.56
CA LEU A 92 -4.89 11.18 -3.86
C LEU A 92 -4.60 11.39 -2.37
N ARG A 93 -5.23 10.58 -1.54
CA ARG A 93 -4.95 10.48 -0.12
C ARG A 93 -4.81 9.02 0.29
N ILE A 94 -3.73 8.73 1.01
CA ILE A 94 -3.56 7.42 1.67
C ILE A 94 -3.95 7.58 3.14
N ARG A 95 -4.74 6.63 3.64
CA ARG A 95 -5.14 6.57 5.04
C ARG A 95 -4.63 5.30 5.69
N ARG A 96 -4.30 5.42 6.96
CA ARG A 96 -4.13 4.32 7.90
C ARG A 96 -5.33 4.35 8.84
N ASP A 97 -6.20 3.37 8.76
CA ASP A 97 -7.50 3.33 9.43
C ASP A 97 -8.30 4.62 9.16
N SER A 98 -8.54 5.44 10.17
CA SER A 98 -9.22 6.74 10.06
C SER A 98 -8.28 7.91 9.77
N THR A 99 -6.96 7.75 9.92
CA THR A 99 -5.97 8.82 9.85
C THR A 99 -5.41 8.97 8.44
N ALA A 100 -5.39 10.18 7.90
CA ALA A 100 -4.67 10.49 6.67
C ALA A 100 -3.17 10.54 6.97
N ILE A 101 -2.38 9.68 6.30
CA ILE A 101 -0.94 9.60 6.48
C ILE A 101 -0.18 10.21 5.31
N GLN A 102 -0.81 10.25 4.14
CA GLN A 102 -0.33 10.95 2.96
C GLN A 102 -1.52 11.63 2.30
N THR A 103 -1.36 12.88 1.98
CA THR A 103 -2.33 13.68 1.22
C THR A 103 -1.54 14.50 0.20
N SER A 104 -2.05 14.63 -1.01
CA SER A 104 -1.47 15.53 -1.99
C SER A 104 -1.28 16.92 -1.36
N THR A 105 -0.08 17.45 -1.46
CA THR A 105 0.25 18.79 -0.94
C THR A 105 -0.20 19.90 -1.88
N THR A 106 -0.46 19.56 -3.13
CA THR A 106 -1.11 20.39 -4.13
C THR A 106 -2.56 19.96 -4.28
N LEU A 107 -3.42 20.83 -4.77
CA LEU A 107 -4.84 20.53 -4.99
C LEU A 107 -5.02 19.35 -5.96
N TYR A 108 -4.02 19.11 -6.84
CA TYR A 108 -4.13 18.13 -7.91
C TYR A 108 -2.89 17.24 -7.99
N ASP A 109 -3.10 15.94 -8.01
CA ASP A 109 -2.11 14.94 -8.42
C ASP A 109 -2.18 14.70 -9.94
N ALA A 110 -3.38 14.89 -10.53
CA ALA A 110 -3.59 14.99 -11.96
C ALA A 110 -4.57 16.14 -12.23
N TYR A 111 -4.28 16.91 -13.25
CA TYR A 111 -5.04 18.12 -13.59
C TYR A 111 -5.19 18.25 -15.09
N HIS A 112 -6.39 18.60 -15.51
CA HIS A 112 -6.71 18.96 -16.88
C HIS A 112 -7.23 20.38 -16.94
N LYS A 113 -6.61 21.21 -17.79
CA LYS A 113 -7.07 22.56 -18.08
C LYS A 113 -8.11 22.53 -19.19
N SER A 114 -9.22 23.22 -18.99
CA SER A 114 -10.25 23.38 -20.01
C SER A 114 -9.71 24.09 -21.26
N THR A 115 -10.09 23.58 -22.43
CA THR A 115 -9.76 24.14 -23.75
C THR A 115 -10.99 24.58 -24.54
N ASN A 116 -12.11 24.86 -23.88
CA ASN A 116 -13.40 25.20 -24.49
C ASN A 116 -14.04 24.10 -25.36
N SER A 117 -13.65 22.86 -25.15
CA SER A 117 -14.26 21.70 -25.77
C SER A 117 -14.47 20.59 -24.76
N ASP A 118 -15.47 19.75 -24.96
CA ASP A 118 -15.66 18.55 -24.18
C ASP A 118 -14.44 17.64 -24.36
N PHE A 119 -13.88 17.20 -23.26
CA PHE A 119 -12.67 16.43 -23.27
C PHE A 119 -12.73 15.32 -22.22
N ILE A 120 -12.16 14.17 -22.56
CA ILE A 120 -11.95 13.08 -21.63
C ILE A 120 -10.45 12.78 -21.62
N ASP A 121 -9.82 13.04 -20.49
CA ASP A 121 -8.46 12.63 -20.23
C ASP A 121 -8.43 11.42 -19.31
N GLY A 122 -7.54 10.48 -19.58
CA GLY A 122 -7.44 9.26 -18.81
C GLY A 122 -6.03 8.70 -18.77
N GLY A 123 -5.74 8.06 -17.68
CA GLY A 123 -4.40 7.52 -17.47
C GLY A 123 -4.30 6.61 -16.25
N ARG A 124 -3.05 6.39 -15.85
CA ARG A 124 -2.71 5.70 -14.61
C ARG A 124 -1.87 6.64 -13.75
N PHE A 125 -2.32 6.86 -12.53
CA PHE A 125 -1.60 7.63 -11.54
C PHE A 125 -0.92 6.68 -10.55
N PRO A 126 0.42 6.52 -10.61
CA PRO A 126 1.15 5.69 -9.67
C PRO A 126 1.33 6.42 -8.34
N PHE A 127 1.38 5.65 -7.25
CA PHE A 127 1.71 6.18 -5.94
C PHE A 127 2.61 5.22 -5.18
N MET A 128 3.45 5.77 -4.31
CA MET A 128 4.29 5.03 -3.40
C MET A 128 4.49 5.82 -2.11
N TYR A 129 4.31 5.14 -0.97
CA TYR A 129 4.48 5.73 0.35
C TYR A 129 5.01 4.68 1.33
N ILE A 130 5.90 5.10 2.24
CA ILE A 130 6.39 4.26 3.34
C ILE A 130 5.84 4.80 4.65
N ASP A 131 5.08 3.98 5.36
CA ASP A 131 4.57 4.28 6.69
C ASP A 131 5.35 3.54 7.79
N SER A 132 5.39 4.15 8.96
CA SER A 132 5.94 3.59 10.20
C SER A 132 4.82 3.54 11.24
N PRO A 133 3.98 2.50 11.23
CA PRO A 133 2.76 2.47 12.04
C PRO A 133 3.00 2.34 13.54
N SER A 134 4.19 1.91 13.95
CA SER A 134 4.56 1.67 15.35
C SER A 134 3.58 0.76 16.11
N SER A 135 3.05 -0.26 15.44
CA SER A 135 2.02 -1.16 15.95
C SER A 135 2.25 -2.58 15.50
N THR A 136 1.77 -3.54 16.29
CA THR A 136 1.66 -4.97 15.96
C THR A 136 0.20 -5.41 15.81
N SER A 137 -0.75 -4.48 15.92
CA SER A 137 -2.16 -4.75 15.66
C SER A 137 -2.47 -4.70 14.16
N ALA A 138 -3.59 -5.30 13.77
CA ALA A 138 -4.10 -5.18 12.41
C ALA A 138 -4.41 -3.72 12.07
N ILE A 139 -3.96 -3.27 10.90
CA ILE A 139 -4.08 -1.92 10.39
C ILE A 139 -4.62 -1.99 8.98
N THR A 140 -5.57 -1.14 8.63
CA THR A 140 -6.11 -1.06 7.27
C THR A 140 -5.60 0.19 6.56
N TYR A 141 -4.92 -0.01 5.44
CA TYR A 141 -4.57 1.07 4.52
C TYR A 141 -5.63 1.20 3.45
N SER A 142 -5.97 2.43 3.09
CA SER A 142 -6.96 2.71 2.04
C SER A 142 -6.56 3.92 1.21
N ALA A 143 -6.91 3.88 -0.09
CA ALA A 143 -6.78 5.02 -0.98
C ALA A 143 -8.12 5.76 -1.12
N ARG A 144 -8.04 7.08 -1.20
CA ARG A 144 -9.18 7.97 -1.39
C ARG A 144 -8.85 9.05 -2.40
N ILE A 145 -9.87 9.53 -3.09
CA ILE A 145 -9.74 10.57 -4.11
C ILE A 145 -10.72 11.71 -3.80
N GLY A 146 -10.24 12.93 -3.94
CA GLY A 146 -11.04 14.15 -4.01
C GLY A 146 -10.90 14.76 -5.39
N CYS A 147 -11.97 15.40 -5.91
CA CYS A 147 -12.03 15.99 -7.25
C CYS A 147 -12.34 17.48 -7.14
N TRP A 148 -11.60 18.33 -7.88
CA TRP A 148 -11.76 19.79 -7.93
C TRP A 148 -11.97 20.26 -9.36
#